data_9bb1fcc5aa8c983187b17fe2bcd13c32
#
_entry.id   9bb1fcc5aa8c983187b17fe2bcd13c32
#
_cell.length_a   1.000
_cell.length_b   1.000
_cell.length_c   1.000
_cell.angle_alpha   90.00
_cell.angle_beta   90.00
_cell.angle_gamma   90.00
#
_symmetry.space_group_name_H-M   'P 1'
#
loop_
_entity.id
_entity.type
_entity.pdbx_description
1 polymer ?
#
loop_
_entity_poly.entity_id
_entity_poly.type
_entity_poly.pdbx_seq_one_letter_code
_entity_poly.pdbx_strand_id
1 'polypeptide(L)'
;MTLSKSIFTFFKELKTNNNREWFLKNKPIFKEHEVQVKVFGEELKNRLNEFDSIDRFKLFRIYRDVRFSKDKTPFKTHFGLTWHRTKPLHRGGYYLHISPGKNFLACGFWDPNPSDLKRIRQELEYDAKEFRQIINTKEFSSVWGVLEGSELKTAPRNFDKNHPDIDLIRKKQYIFSINFSNKEICESNFINRLEYALKKVKPFTDYMSDVLTTDENGESLF
;
A
#
# COMPACT_ATOMS: atom_id res chain seq x y z
N MET A 1 -5.05 19.43 7.36
CA MET A 1 -5.90 19.48 6.14
C MET A 1 -6.95 18.39 6.20
N THR A 2 -8.20 18.64 5.73
CA THR A 2 -9.33 17.71 5.88
C THR A 2 -9.89 17.34 4.52
N LEU A 3 -10.17 16.06 4.29
CA LEU A 3 -10.84 15.59 3.08
C LEU A 3 -12.36 15.77 3.20
N SER A 4 -13.01 16.23 2.12
CA SER A 4 -14.44 16.52 2.13
C SER A 4 -15.30 15.26 2.07
N LYS A 5 -16.41 15.24 2.81
CA LYS A 5 -17.44 14.18 2.71
C LYS A 5 -18.07 14.10 1.31
N SER A 6 -18.08 15.19 0.54
CA SER A 6 -18.59 15.25 -0.83
C SER A 6 -17.85 14.33 -1.80
N ILE A 7 -16.58 13.96 -1.51
CA ILE A 7 -15.84 12.93 -2.26
C ILE A 7 -16.62 11.62 -2.31
N PHE A 8 -17.15 11.18 -1.16
CA PHE A 8 -17.91 9.94 -1.08
C PHE A 8 -19.26 10.03 -1.78
N THR A 9 -19.93 11.18 -1.69
CA THR A 9 -21.19 11.44 -2.43
C THR A 9 -20.95 11.37 -3.93
N PHE A 10 -19.93 12.06 -4.43
CA PHE A 10 -19.53 12.02 -5.84
C PHE A 10 -19.27 10.58 -6.33
N PHE A 11 -18.50 9.79 -5.61
CA PHE A 11 -18.22 8.41 -6.03
C PHE A 11 -19.44 7.48 -5.94
N LYS A 12 -20.38 7.70 -5.02
CA LYS A 12 -21.65 6.98 -5.00
C LYS A 12 -22.47 7.27 -6.25
N GLU A 13 -22.61 8.55 -6.62
CA GLU A 13 -23.32 8.98 -7.82
C GLU A 13 -22.63 8.48 -9.09
N LEU A 14 -21.29 8.58 -9.16
CA LEU A 14 -20.53 8.04 -10.27
C LEU A 14 -20.71 6.53 -10.42
N LYS A 15 -20.80 5.78 -9.32
CA LYS A 15 -21.04 4.33 -9.37
C LYS A 15 -22.36 3.98 -10.03
N THR A 16 -23.41 4.76 -9.78
CA THR A 16 -24.74 4.57 -10.39
C THR A 16 -24.78 5.04 -11.84
N ASN A 17 -23.99 6.07 -12.18
CA ASN A 17 -23.99 6.74 -13.47
C ASN A 17 -22.63 6.63 -14.19
N ASN A 18 -21.99 5.45 -14.18
CA ASN A 18 -20.62 5.29 -14.66
C ASN A 18 -20.54 5.26 -16.21
N ASN A 19 -20.80 6.42 -16.81
CA ASN A 19 -20.68 6.66 -18.25
C ASN A 19 -20.03 8.01 -18.56
N ARG A 20 -19.62 8.21 -19.80
CA ARG A 20 -18.87 9.40 -20.23
C ARG A 20 -19.70 10.68 -20.17
N GLU A 21 -20.98 10.61 -20.51
CA GLU A 21 -21.87 11.80 -20.56
C GLU A 21 -22.06 12.38 -19.15
N TRP A 22 -22.42 11.54 -18.18
CA TRP A 22 -22.58 11.96 -16.79
C TRP A 22 -21.25 12.52 -16.24
N PHE A 23 -20.14 11.84 -16.51
CA PHE A 23 -18.84 12.28 -16.04
C PHE A 23 -18.43 13.63 -16.61
N LEU A 24 -18.70 13.89 -17.90
CA LEU A 24 -18.41 15.19 -18.52
C LEU A 24 -19.17 16.32 -17.85
N LYS A 25 -20.44 16.13 -17.52
CA LYS A 25 -21.27 17.12 -16.80
C LYS A 25 -20.76 17.39 -15.37
N ASN A 26 -20.22 16.37 -14.69
CA ASN A 26 -19.77 16.44 -13.31
C ASN A 26 -18.23 16.57 -13.18
N LYS A 27 -17.51 16.71 -14.28
CA LYS A 27 -16.05 16.81 -14.29
C LYS A 27 -15.49 17.99 -13.47
N PRO A 28 -16.10 19.17 -13.43
CA PRO A 28 -15.64 20.25 -12.55
C PRO A 28 -15.60 19.82 -11.07
N ILE A 29 -16.66 19.18 -10.55
CA ILE A 29 -16.75 18.68 -9.18
C ILE A 29 -15.65 17.63 -8.91
N PHE A 30 -15.44 16.71 -9.87
CA PHE A 30 -14.34 15.75 -9.77
C PHE A 30 -12.99 16.44 -9.65
N LYS A 31 -12.75 17.49 -10.44
CA LYS A 31 -11.48 18.23 -10.43
C LYS A 31 -11.22 18.95 -9.11
N GLU A 32 -12.24 19.50 -8.47
CA GLU A 32 -12.12 20.08 -7.14
C GLU A 32 -11.67 19.01 -6.11
N HIS A 33 -12.29 17.83 -6.14
CA HIS A 33 -11.91 16.72 -5.27
C HIS A 33 -10.51 16.19 -5.58
N GLU A 34 -10.15 16.09 -6.87
CA GLU A 34 -8.82 15.66 -7.31
C GLU A 34 -7.72 16.59 -6.79
N VAL A 35 -7.95 17.92 -6.85
CA VAL A 35 -7.03 18.93 -6.31
C VAL A 35 -6.87 18.76 -4.80
N GLN A 36 -7.99 18.65 -4.06
CA GLN A 36 -7.97 18.47 -2.61
C GLN A 36 -7.18 17.22 -2.20
N VAL A 37 -7.44 16.09 -2.86
CA VAL A 37 -6.77 14.81 -2.57
C VAL A 37 -5.29 14.87 -2.96
N LYS A 38 -4.95 15.58 -4.03
CA LYS A 38 -3.55 15.76 -4.45
C LYS A 38 -2.78 16.59 -3.41
N VAL A 39 -3.34 17.70 -2.94
CA VAL A 39 -2.68 18.52 -1.89
C VAL A 39 -2.51 17.72 -0.60
N PHE A 40 -3.52 16.92 -0.21
CA PHE A 40 -3.41 15.98 0.91
C PHE A 40 -2.27 14.97 0.74
N GLY A 41 -2.12 14.42 -0.47
CA GLY A 41 -1.08 13.45 -0.77
C GLY A 41 0.33 14.05 -0.74
N GLU A 42 0.51 15.29 -1.22
CA GLU A 42 1.78 16.02 -1.15
C GLU A 42 2.13 16.38 0.31
N GLU A 43 1.15 16.82 1.10
CA GLU A 43 1.35 17.07 2.53
C GLU A 43 1.83 15.82 3.27
N LEU A 44 1.20 14.66 3.00
CA LEU A 44 1.66 13.40 3.60
C LEU A 44 3.05 13.00 3.09
N LYS A 45 3.39 13.26 1.82
CA LYS A 45 4.76 13.05 1.31
C LYS A 45 5.79 13.84 2.09
N ASN A 46 5.52 15.12 2.36
CA ASN A 46 6.43 15.98 3.12
C ASN A 46 6.67 15.43 4.53
N ARG A 47 5.60 15.00 5.22
CA ARG A 47 5.71 14.37 6.55
C ARG A 47 6.44 13.03 6.53
N LEU A 48 6.22 12.23 5.50
CA LEU A 48 6.95 10.96 5.32
C LEU A 48 8.45 11.21 5.19
N ASN A 49 8.87 12.23 4.46
CA ASN A 49 10.27 12.59 4.28
C ASN A 49 10.97 13.12 5.55
N GLU A 50 10.24 13.32 6.66
CA GLU A 50 10.85 13.60 7.96
C GLU A 50 11.46 12.34 8.63
N PHE A 51 11.01 11.14 8.24
CA PHE A 51 11.47 9.89 8.86
C PHE A 51 11.70 8.72 7.88
N ASP A 52 11.35 8.87 6.61
CA ASP A 52 11.57 7.90 5.53
C ASP A 52 12.08 8.64 4.29
N SER A 53 12.36 7.94 3.21
CA SER A 53 12.83 8.52 1.94
C SER A 53 11.82 8.23 0.84
N ILE A 54 11.04 9.24 0.43
CA ILE A 54 10.01 9.17 -0.60
C ILE A 54 10.39 10.01 -1.80
N ASP A 55 10.68 9.39 -2.92
CA ASP A 55 11.01 10.09 -4.16
C ASP A 55 9.76 10.61 -4.86
N ARG A 56 8.69 9.81 -4.89
CA ARG A 56 7.51 10.10 -5.70
C ARG A 56 6.20 9.80 -4.99
N PHE A 57 5.31 10.83 -5.01
CA PHE A 57 3.88 10.67 -4.79
C PHE A 57 3.15 10.57 -6.14
N LYS A 58 2.13 9.72 -6.21
CA LYS A 58 1.26 9.59 -7.39
C LYS A 58 -0.19 9.40 -6.98
N LEU A 59 -1.06 10.28 -7.48
CA LEU A 59 -2.50 10.07 -7.50
C LEU A 59 -2.87 9.36 -8.81
N PHE A 60 -3.51 8.20 -8.72
CA PHE A 60 -3.92 7.45 -9.91
C PHE A 60 -5.06 8.15 -10.65
N ARG A 61 -4.98 8.15 -11.98
CA ARG A 61 -6.04 8.66 -12.84
C ARG A 61 -7.35 7.91 -12.62
N ILE A 62 -8.48 8.62 -12.76
CA ILE A 62 -9.82 8.06 -12.60
C ILE A 62 -10.19 7.06 -13.70
N TYR A 63 -9.62 7.19 -14.90
CA TYR A 63 -9.90 6.31 -16.03
C TYR A 63 -9.44 4.87 -15.78
N ARG A 64 -10.29 3.91 -16.12
CA ARG A 64 -9.96 2.49 -16.09
C ARG A 64 -9.31 2.07 -17.39
N ASP A 65 -8.40 1.12 -17.34
CA ASP A 65 -7.99 0.35 -18.51
C ASP A 65 -8.97 -0.83 -18.68
N VAL A 66 -9.85 -0.72 -19.65
CA VAL A 66 -10.92 -1.69 -19.87
C VAL A 66 -10.66 -2.61 -21.06
N ARG A 67 -9.46 -2.58 -21.65
CA ARG A 67 -9.13 -3.36 -22.87
C ARG A 67 -9.39 -4.84 -22.66
N PHE A 68 -8.92 -5.39 -21.53
CA PHE A 68 -9.03 -6.81 -21.19
C PHE A 68 -10.06 -7.09 -20.07
N SER A 69 -10.83 -6.10 -19.64
CA SER A 69 -11.84 -6.24 -18.58
C SER A 69 -13.18 -6.67 -19.16
N LYS A 70 -13.89 -7.58 -18.49
CA LYS A 70 -15.30 -7.88 -18.76
C LYS A 70 -16.20 -6.70 -18.41
N ASP A 71 -15.91 -6.02 -17.31
CA ASP A 71 -16.59 -4.78 -16.93
C ASP A 71 -16.03 -3.60 -17.72
N LYS A 72 -16.86 -3.00 -18.57
CA LYS A 72 -16.51 -1.90 -19.47
C LYS A 72 -16.81 -0.51 -18.89
N THR A 73 -17.19 -0.38 -17.61
CA THR A 73 -17.37 0.94 -16.98
C THR A 73 -16.08 1.75 -17.06
N PRO A 74 -16.13 3.01 -17.55
CA PRO A 74 -14.92 3.75 -17.93
C PRO A 74 -14.15 4.36 -16.77
N PHE A 75 -14.79 4.52 -15.59
CA PHE A 75 -14.20 5.24 -14.48
C PHE A 75 -14.07 4.39 -13.22
N LYS A 76 -13.02 4.66 -12.44
CA LYS A 76 -12.86 4.15 -11.09
C LYS A 76 -13.81 4.92 -10.15
N THR A 77 -14.31 4.27 -9.11
CA THR A 77 -15.17 4.88 -8.08
C THR A 77 -14.40 5.11 -6.78
N HIS A 78 -13.12 5.44 -6.89
CA HIS A 78 -12.22 5.68 -5.78
C HIS A 78 -11.05 6.56 -6.19
N PHE A 79 -10.40 7.18 -5.23
CA PHE A 79 -9.04 7.66 -5.35
C PHE A 79 -8.05 6.61 -4.85
N GLY A 80 -6.97 6.40 -5.59
CA GLY A 80 -5.82 5.62 -5.17
C GLY A 80 -4.59 6.53 -5.14
N LEU A 81 -3.91 6.58 -4.00
CA LEU A 81 -2.70 7.36 -3.78
C LEU A 81 -1.55 6.41 -3.46
N THR A 82 -0.38 6.67 -4.00
CA THR A 82 0.81 5.87 -3.66
C THR A 82 2.01 6.76 -3.42
N TRP A 83 2.83 6.37 -2.45
CA TRP A 83 4.10 6.98 -2.12
C TRP A 83 5.18 5.93 -2.31
N HIS A 84 6.09 6.20 -3.24
CA HIS A 84 7.19 5.29 -3.59
C HIS A 84 8.42 5.67 -2.79
N ARG A 85 9.00 4.71 -2.10
CA ARG A 85 10.28 4.86 -1.41
C ARG A 85 11.42 4.96 -2.43
N THR A 86 12.47 5.69 -2.09
CA THR A 86 13.59 6.05 -2.98
C THR A 86 14.45 4.83 -3.31
N LYS A 87 14.36 4.34 -4.53
CA LYS A 87 15.17 3.21 -5.03
C LYS A 87 16.61 3.67 -5.36
N PRO A 88 17.60 2.77 -5.33
CA PRO A 88 17.47 1.32 -5.07
C PRO A 88 17.42 0.95 -3.59
N LEU A 89 17.89 1.81 -2.68
CA LEU A 89 18.12 1.50 -1.28
C LEU A 89 16.84 1.29 -0.47
N HIS A 90 15.77 2.04 -0.78
CA HIS A 90 14.49 1.91 -0.07
C HIS A 90 13.47 1.20 -0.95
N ARG A 91 13.03 0.04 -0.50
CA ARG A 91 12.13 -0.84 -1.25
C ARG A 91 10.71 -0.79 -0.68
N GLY A 92 9.73 -1.20 -1.52
CA GLY A 92 8.32 -1.13 -1.15
C GLY A 92 7.70 0.25 -1.32
N GLY A 93 6.62 0.51 -0.59
CA GLY A 93 5.89 1.77 -0.63
C GLY A 93 4.58 1.73 0.13
N TYR A 94 3.85 2.83 0.07
CA TYR A 94 2.60 3.06 0.78
C TYR A 94 1.47 3.33 -0.19
N TYR A 95 0.26 2.87 0.14
CA TYR A 95 -0.91 3.05 -0.70
C TYR A 95 -2.13 3.41 0.16
N LEU A 96 -2.84 4.48 -0.21
CA LEU A 96 -4.11 4.87 0.40
C LEU A 96 -5.23 4.73 -0.62
N HIS A 97 -6.28 4.00 -0.25
CA HIS A 97 -7.50 3.84 -1.01
C HIS A 97 -8.64 4.62 -0.37
N ILE A 98 -9.29 5.48 -1.13
CA ILE A 98 -10.42 6.30 -0.67
C ILE A 98 -11.63 5.99 -1.54
N SER A 99 -12.60 5.25 -1.00
CA SER A 99 -13.81 4.82 -1.70
C SER A 99 -14.99 4.75 -0.73
N PRO A 100 -16.23 5.01 -1.15
CA PRO A 100 -17.37 4.87 -0.25
C PRO A 100 -17.46 3.50 0.42
N GLY A 101 -17.25 3.44 1.73
CA GLY A 101 -17.34 2.23 2.54
C GLY A 101 -16.18 1.24 2.40
N LYS A 102 -15.12 1.61 1.66
CA LYS A 102 -13.93 0.77 1.50
C LYS A 102 -12.69 1.64 1.45
N ASN A 103 -12.27 2.15 2.60
CA ASN A 103 -11.05 2.94 2.70
C ASN A 103 -9.99 2.16 3.46
N PHE A 104 -8.76 2.16 2.98
CA PHE A 104 -7.66 1.50 3.65
C PHE A 104 -6.31 2.15 3.31
N LEU A 105 -5.40 2.10 4.27
CA LEU A 105 -3.97 2.31 4.08
C LEU A 105 -3.31 0.93 3.98
N ALA A 106 -2.45 0.75 3.01
CA ALA A 106 -1.66 -0.47 2.87
C ALA A 106 -0.17 -0.14 2.71
N CYS A 107 0.68 -1.06 3.11
CA CYS A 107 2.12 -1.00 2.90
C CYS A 107 2.68 -2.37 2.55
N GLY A 108 3.87 -2.39 1.98
CA GLY A 108 4.62 -3.61 1.72
C GLY A 108 4.82 -3.92 0.23
N PHE A 109 4.76 -5.21 -0.10
CA PHE A 109 5.17 -5.76 -1.40
C PHE A 109 4.00 -6.52 -2.02
N TRP A 110 3.22 -5.80 -2.85
CA TRP A 110 2.01 -6.33 -3.48
C TRP A 110 2.29 -7.32 -4.60
N ASP A 111 3.26 -7.00 -5.45
CA ASP A 111 3.63 -7.81 -6.62
C ASP A 111 5.16 -7.78 -6.78
N PRO A 112 5.90 -8.42 -5.83
CA PRO A 112 7.34 -8.50 -5.94
C PRO A 112 7.69 -9.29 -7.21
N ASN A 113 8.71 -8.83 -7.94
CA ASN A 113 9.21 -9.58 -9.08
C ASN A 113 9.80 -10.94 -8.62
N PRO A 114 9.98 -11.91 -9.54
CA PRO A 114 10.43 -13.25 -9.15
C PRO A 114 11.78 -13.28 -8.42
N SER A 115 12.73 -12.40 -8.75
CA SER A 115 14.01 -12.32 -8.06
C SER A 115 13.88 -11.80 -6.64
N ASP A 116 13.14 -10.70 -6.45
CA ASP A 116 12.84 -10.16 -5.12
C ASP A 116 12.12 -11.18 -4.24
N LEU A 117 11.10 -11.84 -4.79
CA LEU A 117 10.35 -12.85 -4.05
C LEU A 117 11.22 -14.05 -3.65
N LYS A 118 12.12 -14.46 -4.54
CA LYS A 118 13.10 -15.53 -4.22
C LYS A 118 14.02 -15.09 -3.10
N ARG A 119 14.60 -13.89 -3.17
CA ARG A 119 15.53 -13.37 -2.16
C ARG A 119 14.86 -13.25 -0.78
N ILE A 120 13.62 -12.74 -0.72
CA ILE A 120 12.84 -12.67 0.53
C ILE A 120 12.64 -14.07 1.12
N ARG A 121 12.31 -15.07 0.29
CA ARG A 121 12.10 -16.43 0.76
C ARG A 121 13.36 -17.09 1.28
N GLN A 122 14.51 -16.87 0.62
CA GLN A 122 15.80 -17.36 1.06
C GLN A 122 16.18 -16.78 2.42
N GLU A 123 15.95 -15.49 2.61
CA GLU A 123 16.18 -14.84 3.91
C GLU A 123 15.31 -15.45 5.02
N LEU A 124 14.01 -15.60 4.75
CA LEU A 124 13.06 -16.18 5.72
C LEU A 124 13.30 -17.69 5.97
N GLU A 125 13.89 -18.42 5.02
CA GLU A 125 14.34 -19.80 5.20
C GLU A 125 15.60 -19.86 6.07
N TYR A 126 16.52 -18.90 5.89
CA TYR A 126 17.76 -18.85 6.67
C TYR A 126 17.51 -18.44 8.13
N ASP A 127 16.86 -17.30 8.36
CA ASP A 127 16.45 -16.83 9.68
C ASP A 127 15.25 -15.87 9.62
N ALA A 128 14.09 -16.32 10.05
CA ALA A 128 12.88 -15.49 10.11
C ALA A 128 12.68 -14.78 11.46
N LYS A 129 13.62 -14.91 12.42
CA LYS A 129 13.41 -14.40 13.81
C LYS A 129 13.23 -12.89 13.82
N GLU A 130 14.11 -12.16 13.15
CA GLU A 130 14.02 -10.70 13.10
C GLU A 130 12.73 -10.24 12.45
N PHE A 131 12.35 -10.82 11.31
CA PHE A 131 11.07 -10.55 10.65
C PHE A 131 9.89 -10.76 11.61
N ARG A 132 9.84 -11.93 12.29
CA ARG A 132 8.79 -12.24 13.26
C ARG A 132 8.80 -11.31 14.47
N GLN A 133 9.97 -10.95 14.97
CA GLN A 133 10.09 -9.99 16.07
C GLN A 133 9.48 -8.64 15.68
N ILE A 134 9.81 -8.10 14.51
CA ILE A 134 9.29 -6.82 14.02
C ILE A 134 7.77 -6.84 13.96
N ILE A 135 7.18 -7.80 13.25
CA ILE A 135 5.73 -7.84 13.00
C ILE A 135 4.89 -8.21 14.23
N ASN A 136 5.49 -8.86 15.23
CA ASN A 136 4.82 -9.29 16.47
C ASN A 136 5.02 -8.31 17.63
N THR A 137 5.80 -7.23 17.47
CA THR A 137 5.86 -6.20 18.51
C THR A 137 4.47 -5.65 18.78
N LYS A 138 4.16 -5.30 20.02
CA LYS A 138 2.87 -4.71 20.39
C LYS A 138 2.62 -3.40 19.64
N GLU A 139 3.67 -2.60 19.44
CA GLU A 139 3.62 -1.34 18.70
C GLU A 139 3.22 -1.54 17.25
N PHE A 140 3.71 -2.60 16.60
CA PHE A 140 3.39 -2.92 15.21
C PHE A 140 2.00 -3.59 15.13
N SER A 141 1.81 -4.70 15.84
CA SER A 141 0.62 -5.56 15.71
C SER A 141 -0.68 -4.88 16.13
N SER A 142 -0.64 -3.95 17.12
CA SER A 142 -1.81 -3.17 17.51
C SER A 142 -2.29 -2.18 16.45
N VAL A 143 -1.42 -1.78 15.52
CA VAL A 143 -1.72 -0.82 14.45
C VAL A 143 -1.99 -1.53 13.13
N TRP A 144 -1.14 -2.48 12.76
CA TRP A 144 -1.14 -3.09 11.43
C TRP A 144 -1.74 -4.51 11.39
N GLY A 145 -1.99 -5.11 12.57
CA GLY A 145 -2.57 -6.45 12.65
C GLY A 145 -1.62 -7.54 12.17
N VAL A 146 -2.11 -8.40 11.30
CA VAL A 146 -1.38 -9.59 10.80
C VAL A 146 -0.93 -9.42 9.36
N LEU A 147 0.11 -10.18 8.98
CA LEU A 147 0.61 -10.23 7.62
C LEU A 147 -0.46 -10.79 6.65
N GLU A 148 -0.81 -10.00 5.67
CA GLU A 148 -1.75 -10.33 4.60
C GLU A 148 -1.02 -10.77 3.33
N GLY A 149 -1.80 -11.06 2.30
CA GLY A 149 -1.34 -11.40 0.96
C GLY A 149 -1.64 -12.83 0.56
N SER A 150 -1.70 -13.05 -0.75
CA SER A 150 -1.90 -14.37 -1.31
C SER A 150 -0.68 -15.27 -1.04
N GLU A 151 -0.93 -16.58 -0.97
CA GLU A 151 0.13 -17.58 -0.75
C GLU A 151 -0.03 -18.79 -1.69
N LEU A 152 1.00 -19.61 -1.77
CA LEU A 152 0.96 -20.89 -2.45
C LEU A 152 0.27 -21.92 -1.56
N LYS A 153 -0.43 -22.87 -2.17
CA LYS A 153 -1.05 -24.01 -1.45
C LYS A 153 0.01 -24.99 -0.92
N THR A 154 1.15 -25.09 -1.60
CA THR A 154 2.27 -25.98 -1.29
C THR A 154 3.55 -25.16 -1.12
N ALA A 155 4.61 -25.78 -0.61
CA ALA A 155 5.92 -25.14 -0.57
C ALA A 155 6.37 -24.69 -1.98
N PRO A 156 7.05 -23.55 -2.11
CA PRO A 156 7.68 -23.15 -3.37
C PRO A 156 8.73 -24.21 -3.78
N ARG A 157 9.04 -24.26 -5.08
CA ARG A 157 10.11 -25.15 -5.58
C ARG A 157 11.43 -24.84 -4.88
N ASN A 158 12.15 -25.88 -4.45
CA ASN A 158 13.43 -25.84 -3.73
C ASN A 158 13.36 -25.34 -2.28
N PHE A 159 12.19 -25.31 -1.66
CA PHE A 159 12.00 -25.03 -0.23
C PHE A 159 11.40 -26.23 0.48
N ASP A 160 11.86 -26.49 1.72
CA ASP A 160 11.33 -27.59 2.52
C ASP A 160 9.89 -27.31 2.95
N LYS A 161 8.98 -28.24 2.62
CA LYS A 161 7.56 -28.16 3.01
C LYS A 161 7.34 -28.24 4.52
N ASN A 162 8.30 -28.77 5.26
CA ASN A 162 8.24 -28.92 6.73
C ASN A 162 9.03 -27.83 7.45
N HIS A 163 9.52 -26.80 6.74
CA HIS A 163 10.26 -25.70 7.37
C HIS A 163 9.42 -25.00 8.44
N PRO A 164 9.96 -24.65 9.62
CA PRO A 164 9.20 -23.99 10.70
C PRO A 164 8.52 -22.68 10.26
N ASP A 165 9.14 -21.93 9.33
CA ASP A 165 8.63 -20.67 8.80
C ASP A 165 7.97 -20.82 7.42
N ILE A 166 7.48 -21.99 7.08
CA ILE A 166 6.86 -22.28 5.78
C ILE A 166 5.63 -21.39 5.49
N ASP A 167 4.93 -20.93 6.53
CA ASP A 167 3.82 -20.00 6.43
C ASP A 167 4.24 -18.65 5.82
N LEU A 168 5.45 -18.16 6.13
CA LEU A 168 6.04 -16.97 5.55
C LEU A 168 6.60 -17.25 4.14
N ILE A 169 7.29 -18.37 3.96
CA ILE A 169 7.95 -18.77 2.69
C ILE A 169 6.91 -19.01 1.58
N ARG A 170 5.71 -19.49 1.91
CA ARG A 170 4.63 -19.67 0.93
C ARG A 170 3.99 -18.38 0.44
N LYS A 171 4.19 -17.25 1.15
CA LYS A 171 3.64 -15.97 0.71
C LYS A 171 4.13 -15.58 -0.68
N LYS A 172 3.23 -14.99 -1.47
CA LYS A 172 3.52 -14.33 -2.75
C LYS A 172 3.51 -12.81 -2.63
N GLN A 173 2.99 -12.33 -1.51
CA GLN A 173 2.84 -10.91 -1.18
C GLN A 173 3.10 -10.74 0.31
N TYR A 174 3.72 -9.64 0.68
CA TYR A 174 4.01 -9.28 2.07
C TYR A 174 3.40 -7.91 2.32
N ILE A 175 2.15 -7.90 2.78
CA ILE A 175 1.30 -6.71 2.86
C ILE A 175 0.70 -6.60 4.26
N PHE A 176 0.57 -5.36 4.71
CA PHE A 176 -0.26 -5.00 5.86
C PHE A 176 -1.26 -3.95 5.45
N SER A 177 -2.46 -3.96 6.05
CA SER A 177 -3.47 -2.95 5.78
C SER A 177 -4.25 -2.53 7.04
N ILE A 178 -4.71 -1.28 7.02
CA ILE A 178 -5.56 -0.67 8.06
C ILE A 178 -6.80 -0.13 7.39
N ASN A 179 -7.97 -0.55 7.83
CA ASN A 179 -9.24 -0.06 7.31
C ASN A 179 -9.71 1.20 8.05
N PHE A 180 -10.39 2.09 7.33
CA PHE A 180 -10.98 3.32 7.86
C PHE A 180 -12.43 3.47 7.41
N SER A 181 -13.26 4.01 8.28
CA SER A 181 -14.59 4.46 7.91
C SER A 181 -14.54 5.76 7.08
N ASN A 182 -15.62 6.07 6.35
CA ASN A 182 -15.73 7.35 5.65
C ASN A 182 -15.64 8.56 6.62
N LYS A 183 -16.10 8.38 7.87
CA LYS A 183 -16.03 9.43 8.90
C LYS A 183 -14.59 9.74 9.25
N GLU A 184 -13.79 8.72 9.53
CA GLU A 184 -12.37 8.85 9.91
C GLU A 184 -11.55 9.53 8.82
N ILE A 185 -11.80 9.22 7.54
CA ILE A 185 -11.13 9.88 6.39
C ILE A 185 -11.35 11.41 6.41
N CYS A 186 -12.52 11.85 6.89
CA CYS A 186 -12.89 13.27 6.93
C CYS A 186 -12.52 13.98 8.24
N GLU A 187 -11.88 13.33 9.18
CA GLU A 187 -11.43 13.94 10.43
C GLU A 187 -10.20 14.83 10.21
N SER A 188 -10.10 15.92 10.94
CA SER A 188 -8.99 16.88 10.83
C SER A 188 -7.63 16.27 11.22
N ASN A 189 -7.63 15.24 12.08
CA ASN A 189 -6.46 14.52 12.53
C ASN A 189 -6.12 13.29 11.67
N PHE A 190 -6.85 13.03 10.57
CA PHE A 190 -6.65 11.83 9.76
C PHE A 190 -5.21 11.71 9.24
N ILE A 191 -4.62 12.80 8.78
CA ILE A 191 -3.23 12.80 8.31
C ILE A 191 -2.23 12.44 9.42
N ASN A 192 -2.48 12.87 10.67
CA ASN A 192 -1.64 12.51 11.82
C ASN A 192 -1.75 11.01 12.15
N ARG A 193 -2.96 10.43 11.97
CA ARG A 193 -3.17 8.98 12.14
C ARG A 193 -2.42 8.17 11.09
N LEU A 194 -2.41 8.63 9.83
CA LEU A 194 -1.62 8.00 8.77
C LEU A 194 -0.12 8.08 9.07
N GLU A 195 0.38 9.26 9.44
CA GLU A 195 1.78 9.47 9.82
C GLU A 195 2.19 8.55 10.97
N TYR A 196 1.37 8.48 12.03
CA TYR A 196 1.61 7.57 13.17
C TYR A 196 1.71 6.11 12.72
N ALA A 197 0.75 5.64 11.92
CA ALA A 197 0.74 4.28 11.41
C ALA A 197 1.99 4.00 10.55
N LEU A 198 2.36 4.93 9.67
CA LEU A 198 3.51 4.79 8.78
C LEU A 198 4.85 4.80 9.53
N LYS A 199 4.97 5.54 10.62
CA LYS A 199 6.12 5.43 11.54
C LYS A 199 6.23 4.03 12.17
N LYS A 200 5.09 3.39 12.52
CA LYS A 200 5.08 2.05 13.13
C LYS A 200 5.41 0.92 12.15
N VAL A 201 5.17 1.10 10.85
CA VAL A 201 5.51 0.09 9.85
C VAL A 201 6.94 0.23 9.31
N LYS A 202 7.61 1.32 9.61
CA LYS A 202 8.98 1.59 9.09
C LYS A 202 9.98 0.46 9.38
N PRO A 203 10.06 -0.14 10.59
CA PRO A 203 10.99 -1.26 10.83
C PRO A 203 10.79 -2.42 9.85
N PHE A 204 9.55 -2.75 9.50
CA PHE A 204 9.25 -3.78 8.49
C PHE A 204 9.73 -3.37 7.10
N THR A 205 9.45 -2.15 6.66
CA THR A 205 9.87 -1.70 5.32
C THR A 205 11.37 -1.52 5.22
N ASP A 206 12.06 -1.20 6.31
CA ASP A 206 13.52 -1.12 6.36
C ASP A 206 14.14 -2.52 6.31
N TYR A 207 13.70 -3.46 7.16
CA TYR A 207 14.13 -4.86 7.09
C TYR A 207 14.00 -5.44 5.67
N MET A 208 12.83 -5.23 5.04
CA MET A 208 12.60 -5.71 3.67
C MET A 208 13.49 -4.98 2.64
N SER A 209 13.87 -3.74 2.91
CA SER A 209 14.85 -3.03 2.06
C SER A 209 16.24 -3.64 2.21
N ASP A 210 16.69 -3.89 3.42
CA ASP A 210 17.98 -4.51 3.68
C ASP A 210 18.08 -5.88 3.01
N VAL A 211 17.07 -6.74 3.18
CA VAL A 211 16.98 -8.04 2.49
C VAL A 211 17.11 -7.92 0.97
N LEU A 212 16.53 -6.88 0.36
CA LEU A 212 16.49 -6.70 -1.09
C LEU A 212 17.63 -5.85 -1.66
N THR A 213 18.52 -5.34 -0.82
CA THR A 213 19.63 -4.48 -1.22
C THR A 213 20.99 -4.99 -0.77
N THR A 214 21.01 -6.14 -0.07
CA THR A 214 22.22 -6.85 0.34
C THR A 214 22.24 -8.27 -0.21
N ASP A 215 23.42 -8.84 -0.34
CA ASP A 215 23.64 -10.26 -0.63
C ASP A 215 23.47 -11.13 0.63
N GLU A 216 23.76 -12.44 0.52
CA GLU A 216 23.68 -13.40 1.63
C GLU A 216 24.74 -13.17 2.73
N ASN A 217 25.76 -12.37 2.46
CA ASN A 217 26.81 -11.99 3.42
C ASN A 217 26.54 -10.62 4.06
N GLY A 218 25.44 -9.95 3.69
CA GLY A 218 25.10 -8.60 4.16
C GLY A 218 25.84 -7.48 3.42
N GLU A 219 26.56 -7.78 2.34
CA GLU A 219 27.24 -6.77 1.52
C GLU A 219 26.25 -6.05 0.60
N SER A 220 26.39 -4.73 0.47
CA SER A 220 25.53 -3.92 -0.38
C SER A 220 25.61 -4.33 -1.85
N LEU A 221 24.46 -4.42 -2.52
CA LEU A 221 24.35 -4.68 -3.97
C LEU A 221 24.48 -3.40 -4.83
N PHE A 222 24.66 -2.22 -4.21
CA PHE A 222 24.66 -0.90 -4.88
C PHE A 222 25.76 0.01 -4.37
#